data_d7aaf791d27cde2074e33930e3dacd38
#
_entry.id   d7aaf791d27cde2074e33930e3dacd38
#
_cell.length_a   1.000
_cell.length_b   1.000
_cell.length_c   1.000
_cell.angle_alpha   90.00
_cell.angle_beta   90.00
_cell.angle_gamma   90.00
#
_symmetry.space_group_name_H-M   'P 1'
#
loop_
_entity.id
_entity.type
_entity.pdbx_description
1 polymer ?
#
loop_
_entity_poly.entity_id
_entity_poly.type
_entity_poly.pdbx_seq_one_letter_code
_entity_poly.pdbx_strand_id
1 'polypeptide(L)'
;MNQIIEVQEEKKKKQVNNNENRTKRKKAKKNNIAKRILLTLLILFIIGASSLGILLYGPYNGFRDWLITSAMTTMTHQWIAYLFYDEDTINAVMASNRVDEVQEDTDTNAIVVGVQADEEKTYENEYERAILEKKNPSDTYKIIEIEGKGYSGYLAAIYDPSKVKTMVTSKIGTTGQYLTTMAKNNKAVVAINGGGFDDPNYSSNAANPLGITYSRGKLVTSYYYAGAGGIIGFDTSDKLVLSSKCTEQSAKSLKIRDAVTCGPFLIVNGKKSGVVGNGGWGTAPRTAIGQRKDGIVLFLVVDGRTVKRPGADMDDLIEIMQNYGAYNAANLDGGTSTAMTVNYELINDPVNSSGAHKTRFVSTGFGLIE
;
A
#
# COMPACT_ATOMS: atom_id res chain seq x y z
N MET A 1 -18.07 29.42 -88.53
CA MET A 1 -18.74 29.20 -87.23
C MET A 1 -18.51 27.78 -86.71
N ASN A 2 -18.58 26.72 -87.48
CA ASN A 2 -18.40 25.34 -87.04
C ASN A 2 -16.98 24.99 -86.48
N GLN A 3 -15.89 25.52 -87.04
CA GLN A 3 -14.52 25.28 -86.50
C GLN A 3 -14.26 25.86 -85.18
N ILE A 4 -14.91 26.97 -84.78
CA ILE A 4 -14.77 27.60 -83.43
C ILE A 4 -15.47 26.75 -82.38
N ILE A 5 -16.60 26.15 -82.75
CA ILE A 5 -17.37 25.27 -81.86
C ILE A 5 -16.60 23.95 -81.56
N GLU A 6 -16.00 23.34 -82.59
CA GLU A 6 -15.19 22.13 -82.39
C GLU A 6 -13.96 22.36 -81.51
N VAL A 7 -13.28 23.50 -81.66
CA VAL A 7 -12.09 23.82 -80.86
C VAL A 7 -12.55 24.10 -79.37
N GLN A 8 -13.71 24.67 -79.20
CA GLN A 8 -14.24 24.88 -77.80
C GLN A 8 -14.70 23.57 -77.12
N GLU A 9 -15.28 22.64 -77.88
CA GLU A 9 -15.62 21.30 -77.36
C GLU A 9 -14.40 20.46 -77.04
N GLU A 10 -13.38 20.53 -77.89
CA GLU A 10 -12.12 19.82 -77.62
C GLU A 10 -11.38 20.34 -76.40
N LYS A 11 -11.39 21.67 -76.18
CA LYS A 11 -10.85 22.32 -74.96
C LYS A 11 -11.63 21.89 -73.75
N LYS A 12 -12.97 21.85 -73.82
CA LYS A 12 -13.83 21.38 -72.72
C LYS A 12 -13.56 19.91 -72.37
N LYS A 13 -13.45 19.02 -73.39
CA LYS A 13 -13.14 17.61 -73.18
C LYS A 13 -11.74 17.42 -72.55
N LYS A 14 -10.72 18.20 -72.99
CA LYS A 14 -9.41 18.18 -72.34
C LYS A 14 -9.41 18.69 -70.94
N GLN A 15 -10.20 19.71 -70.58
CA GLN A 15 -10.35 20.22 -69.20
C GLN A 15 -11.05 19.21 -68.31
N VAL A 16 -12.11 18.54 -68.75
CA VAL A 16 -12.83 17.50 -68.01
C VAL A 16 -11.91 16.32 -67.72
N ASN A 17 -11.17 15.84 -68.74
CA ASN A 17 -10.25 14.71 -68.57
C ASN A 17 -9.07 15.06 -67.65
N ASN A 18 -8.56 16.29 -67.68
CA ASN A 18 -7.52 16.76 -66.75
C ASN A 18 -8.05 16.85 -65.29
N ASN A 19 -9.27 17.28 -65.09
CA ASN A 19 -9.89 17.35 -63.78
C ASN A 19 -10.16 15.95 -63.20
N GLU A 20 -10.66 15.01 -64.00
CA GLU A 20 -10.82 13.60 -63.58
C GLU A 20 -9.51 12.95 -63.20
N ASN A 21 -8.44 13.14 -64.04
CA ASN A 21 -7.13 12.60 -63.73
C ASN A 21 -6.52 13.22 -62.45
N ARG A 22 -6.75 14.50 -62.21
CA ARG A 22 -6.31 15.18 -60.99
C ARG A 22 -7.04 14.67 -59.76
N THR A 23 -8.33 14.39 -59.90
CA THR A 23 -9.17 13.80 -58.82
C THR A 23 -8.75 12.35 -58.53
N LYS A 24 -8.54 11.52 -59.55
CA LYS A 24 -8.03 10.15 -59.39
C LYS A 24 -6.64 10.13 -58.76
N ARG A 25 -5.72 11.03 -59.13
CA ARG A 25 -4.40 11.16 -58.47
C ARG A 25 -4.48 11.60 -57.04
N LYS A 26 -5.37 12.55 -56.68
CA LYS A 26 -5.61 12.97 -55.28
C LYS A 26 -6.16 11.82 -54.45
N LYS A 27 -7.13 11.06 -54.98
CA LYS A 27 -7.74 9.89 -54.29
C LYS A 27 -6.70 8.77 -54.10
N ALA A 28 -5.86 8.49 -55.09
CA ALA A 28 -4.78 7.51 -54.98
C ALA A 28 -3.71 7.93 -53.97
N LYS A 29 -3.33 9.23 -53.95
CA LYS A 29 -2.39 9.75 -52.94
C LYS A 29 -2.96 9.67 -51.52
N LYS A 30 -4.24 9.99 -51.30
CA LYS A 30 -4.92 9.86 -50.02
C LYS A 30 -4.99 8.41 -49.56
N ASN A 31 -5.31 7.47 -50.43
CA ASN A 31 -5.32 6.03 -50.16
C ASN A 31 -3.92 5.49 -49.79
N ASN A 32 -2.86 5.97 -50.47
CA ASN A 32 -1.50 5.57 -50.15
C ASN A 32 -1.04 6.11 -48.79
N ILE A 33 -1.46 7.33 -48.41
CA ILE A 33 -1.18 7.88 -47.08
C ILE A 33 -1.91 7.07 -46.01
N ALA A 34 -3.20 6.77 -46.21
CA ALA A 34 -3.98 5.96 -45.30
C ALA A 34 -3.38 4.55 -45.11
N LYS A 35 -2.94 3.90 -46.20
CA LYS A 35 -2.23 2.61 -46.13
C LYS A 35 -0.94 2.69 -45.33
N ARG A 36 -0.15 3.76 -45.53
CA ARG A 36 1.11 3.97 -44.77
C ARG A 36 0.82 4.17 -43.29
N ILE A 37 -0.18 4.97 -42.93
CA ILE A 37 -0.59 5.17 -41.53
C ILE A 37 -1.00 3.83 -40.92
N LEU A 38 -1.86 3.06 -41.60
CA LEU A 38 -2.31 1.75 -41.14
C LEU A 38 -1.14 0.78 -40.93
N LEU A 39 -0.20 0.74 -41.87
CA LEU A 39 1.00 -0.09 -41.75
C LEU A 39 1.88 0.33 -40.58
N THR A 40 2.07 1.63 -40.36
CA THR A 40 2.83 2.15 -39.22
C THR A 40 2.15 1.76 -37.89
N LEU A 41 0.82 1.90 -37.79
CA LEU A 41 0.07 1.48 -36.61
C LEU A 41 0.18 -0.03 -36.36
N LEU A 42 0.13 -0.84 -37.44
CA LEU A 42 0.31 -2.29 -37.36
C LEU A 42 1.70 -2.65 -36.83
N ILE A 43 2.75 -1.99 -37.35
CA ILE A 43 4.14 -2.21 -36.90
C ILE A 43 4.28 -1.83 -35.45
N LEU A 44 3.74 -0.67 -35.02
CA LEU A 44 3.76 -0.26 -33.63
C LEU A 44 3.01 -1.24 -32.72
N PHE A 45 1.88 -1.75 -33.17
CA PHE A 45 1.13 -2.78 -32.47
C PHE A 45 1.94 -4.08 -32.30
N ILE A 46 2.58 -4.56 -33.38
CA ILE A 46 3.42 -5.77 -33.32
C ILE A 46 4.61 -5.56 -32.38
N ILE A 47 5.28 -4.41 -32.46
CA ILE A 47 6.38 -4.09 -31.53
C ILE A 47 5.87 -4.08 -30.09
N GLY A 48 4.74 -3.42 -29.82
CA GLY A 48 4.13 -3.38 -28.47
C GLY A 48 3.75 -4.77 -27.96
N ALA A 49 3.08 -5.58 -28.77
CA ALA A 49 2.69 -6.94 -28.44
C ALA A 49 3.91 -7.86 -28.20
N SER A 50 4.94 -7.74 -29.05
CA SER A 50 6.18 -8.52 -28.88
C SER A 50 6.93 -8.10 -27.62
N SER A 51 7.02 -6.81 -27.33
CA SER A 51 7.64 -6.29 -26.11
C SER A 51 6.90 -6.77 -24.86
N LEU A 52 5.57 -6.75 -24.87
CA LEU A 52 4.75 -7.28 -23.78
C LEU A 52 4.95 -8.80 -23.61
N GLY A 53 4.99 -9.56 -24.71
CA GLY A 53 5.28 -10.99 -24.68
C GLY A 53 6.65 -11.31 -24.05
N ILE A 54 7.67 -10.51 -24.37
CA ILE A 54 9.01 -10.66 -23.79
C ILE A 54 8.99 -10.31 -22.28
N LEU A 55 8.25 -9.29 -21.88
CA LEU A 55 8.12 -8.93 -20.45
C LEU A 55 7.40 -10.02 -19.65
N LEU A 56 6.33 -10.61 -20.19
CA LEU A 56 5.52 -11.62 -19.52
C LEU A 56 6.19 -13.00 -19.49
N TYR A 57 6.80 -13.44 -20.58
CA TYR A 57 7.26 -14.83 -20.78
C TYR A 57 8.76 -14.94 -21.07
N GLY A 58 9.47 -13.83 -21.15
CA GLY A 58 10.92 -13.80 -21.39
C GLY A 58 11.72 -14.09 -20.11
N PRO A 59 13.05 -13.99 -20.17
CA PRO A 59 13.93 -14.32 -19.04
C PRO A 59 13.92 -13.30 -17.91
N TYR A 60 12.99 -12.36 -17.90
CA TYR A 60 12.89 -11.28 -16.91
C TYR A 60 11.95 -11.66 -15.76
N ASN A 61 12.39 -12.58 -14.90
CA ASN A 61 11.61 -13.07 -13.77
C ASN A 61 11.09 -11.95 -12.87
N GLY A 62 11.85 -10.87 -12.70
CA GLY A 62 11.46 -9.75 -11.85
C GLY A 62 10.12 -9.10 -12.23
N PHE A 63 9.82 -8.94 -13.53
CA PHE A 63 8.51 -8.41 -13.95
C PHE A 63 7.38 -9.42 -13.72
N ARG A 64 7.59 -10.69 -14.04
CA ARG A 64 6.65 -11.78 -13.78
C ARG A 64 6.32 -11.85 -12.29
N ASP A 65 7.34 -11.91 -11.45
CA ASP A 65 7.19 -12.04 -10.01
C ASP A 65 6.50 -10.82 -9.40
N TRP A 66 6.87 -9.62 -9.85
CA TRP A 66 6.17 -8.39 -9.47
C TRP A 66 4.70 -8.40 -9.87
N LEU A 67 4.36 -8.81 -11.09
CA LEU A 67 2.97 -8.86 -11.57
C LEU A 67 2.14 -9.85 -10.75
N ILE A 68 2.67 -11.08 -10.56
CA ILE A 68 1.98 -12.14 -9.81
C ILE A 68 1.79 -11.72 -8.37
N THR A 69 2.85 -11.32 -7.65
CA THR A 69 2.75 -10.96 -6.23
C THR A 69 1.86 -9.74 -6.02
N SER A 70 1.94 -8.72 -6.89
CA SER A 70 1.07 -7.55 -6.80
C SER A 70 -0.41 -7.89 -7.05
N ALA A 71 -0.71 -8.77 -8.01
CA ALA A 71 -2.08 -9.19 -8.30
C ALA A 71 -2.64 -10.08 -7.18
N MET A 72 -1.88 -11.09 -6.74
CA MET A 72 -2.32 -12.08 -5.76
C MET A 72 -2.54 -11.51 -4.35
N THR A 73 -1.87 -10.43 -4.00
CA THR A 73 -2.07 -9.72 -2.73
C THR A 73 -3.27 -8.77 -2.73
N THR A 74 -3.97 -8.62 -3.86
CA THR A 74 -5.22 -7.85 -3.91
C THR A 74 -6.44 -8.77 -3.79
N MET A 75 -7.50 -8.28 -3.18
CA MET A 75 -8.75 -9.04 -3.09
C MET A 75 -9.50 -9.13 -4.42
N THR A 76 -9.35 -8.16 -5.32
CA THR A 76 -10.20 -8.00 -6.52
C THR A 76 -9.47 -8.18 -7.85
N HIS A 77 -8.14 -8.26 -7.88
CA HIS A 77 -7.35 -8.26 -9.11
C HIS A 77 -6.51 -9.52 -9.30
N GLN A 78 -6.71 -10.58 -8.50
CA GLN A 78 -6.02 -11.87 -8.66
C GLN A 78 -6.18 -12.46 -10.06
N TRP A 79 -7.33 -12.20 -10.70
CA TRP A 79 -7.61 -12.63 -12.07
C TRP A 79 -6.55 -12.16 -13.09
N ILE A 80 -5.83 -11.05 -12.81
CA ILE A 80 -4.76 -10.56 -13.70
C ILE A 80 -3.60 -11.56 -13.76
N ALA A 81 -3.23 -12.19 -12.64
CA ALA A 81 -2.20 -13.23 -12.64
C ALA A 81 -2.67 -14.45 -13.43
N TYR A 82 -3.88 -14.91 -13.20
CA TYR A 82 -4.47 -16.05 -13.93
C TYR A 82 -4.74 -15.80 -15.41
N LEU A 83 -4.75 -14.54 -15.87
CA LEU A 83 -4.87 -14.23 -17.30
C LEU A 83 -3.60 -14.63 -18.08
N PHE A 84 -2.44 -14.60 -17.43
CA PHE A 84 -1.14 -14.80 -18.08
C PHE A 84 -0.41 -16.06 -17.62
N TYR A 85 -0.70 -16.57 -16.42
CA TYR A 85 0.04 -17.67 -15.80
C TYR A 85 -0.90 -18.74 -15.25
N ASP A 86 -0.43 -20.00 -15.29
CA ASP A 86 -1.10 -21.12 -14.66
C ASP A 86 -0.92 -21.11 -13.13
N GLU A 87 -1.73 -21.90 -12.45
CA GLU A 87 -1.75 -21.98 -10.99
C GLU A 87 -0.42 -22.47 -10.42
N ASP A 88 0.27 -23.41 -11.10
CA ASP A 88 1.57 -23.93 -10.65
C ASP A 88 2.64 -22.84 -10.69
N THR A 89 2.67 -22.04 -11.76
CA THR A 89 3.58 -20.88 -11.86
C THR A 89 3.28 -19.84 -10.80
N ILE A 90 2.00 -19.51 -10.58
CA ILE A 90 1.58 -18.56 -9.55
C ILE A 90 2.01 -19.05 -8.17
N ASN A 91 1.73 -20.30 -7.83
CA ASN A 91 2.10 -20.90 -6.55
C ASN A 91 3.62 -20.94 -6.35
N ALA A 92 4.39 -21.28 -7.38
CA ALA A 92 5.84 -21.29 -7.33
C ALA A 92 6.43 -19.89 -7.09
N VAL A 93 5.88 -18.86 -7.77
CA VAL A 93 6.30 -17.48 -7.56
C VAL A 93 5.93 -17.00 -6.16
N MET A 94 4.72 -17.26 -5.69
CA MET A 94 4.30 -16.89 -4.33
C MET A 94 5.15 -17.58 -3.26
N ALA A 95 5.51 -18.83 -3.44
CA ALA A 95 6.37 -19.56 -2.52
C ALA A 95 7.81 -19.05 -2.50
N SER A 96 8.32 -18.58 -3.64
CA SER A 96 9.69 -18.04 -3.77
C SER A 96 9.82 -16.55 -3.41
N ASN A 97 8.70 -15.88 -3.14
CA ASN A 97 8.67 -14.49 -2.74
C ASN A 97 7.90 -14.35 -1.42
N ARG A 98 8.61 -14.08 -0.33
CA ARG A 98 8.01 -14.04 1.00
C ARG A 98 8.84 -13.20 1.96
N VAL A 99 8.24 -12.87 3.09
CA VAL A 99 8.97 -12.37 4.25
C VAL A 99 9.26 -13.54 5.19
N ASP A 100 10.53 -13.80 5.45
CA ASP A 100 10.98 -14.75 6.47
C ASP A 100 11.01 -14.00 7.81
N GLU A 101 9.89 -14.06 8.54
CA GLU A 101 9.73 -13.39 9.83
C GLU A 101 10.71 -13.93 10.87
N VAL A 102 11.20 -13.03 11.73
CA VAL A 102 12.01 -13.44 12.90
C VAL A 102 11.12 -14.25 13.86
N GLN A 103 11.53 -15.49 14.11
CA GLN A 103 10.79 -16.47 14.92
C GLN A 103 11.19 -16.41 16.41
N GLU A 104 11.18 -15.22 16.99
CA GLU A 104 11.50 -14.99 18.39
C GLU A 104 10.29 -14.40 19.12
N ASP A 105 10.13 -14.75 20.40
CA ASP A 105 9.18 -14.02 21.25
C ASP A 105 9.70 -12.58 21.50
N THR A 106 8.80 -11.64 21.52
CA THR A 106 9.14 -10.23 21.76
C THR A 106 9.74 -10.02 23.14
N ASP A 107 10.97 -9.50 23.20
CA ASP A 107 11.59 -9.06 24.45
C ASP A 107 11.13 -7.65 24.83
N THR A 108 10.09 -7.57 25.64
CA THR A 108 9.55 -6.29 26.11
C THR A 108 10.41 -5.65 27.21
N ASN A 109 11.38 -6.37 27.81
CA ASN A 109 12.24 -5.79 28.85
C ASN A 109 13.23 -4.77 28.30
N ALA A 110 13.61 -4.91 27.03
CA ALA A 110 14.49 -3.97 26.36
C ALA A 110 13.83 -2.61 26.02
N ILE A 111 12.50 -2.50 26.21
CA ILE A 111 11.77 -1.25 25.98
C ILE A 111 11.56 -0.56 27.32
N VAL A 112 12.01 0.69 27.41
CA VAL A 112 11.88 1.53 28.62
C VAL A 112 10.92 2.68 28.29
N VAL A 113 9.74 2.66 28.90
CA VAL A 113 8.71 3.70 28.70
C VAL A 113 8.95 4.85 29.68
N GLY A 114 8.79 6.09 29.21
CA GLY A 114 8.84 7.28 30.07
C GLY A 114 10.22 7.90 30.29
N VAL A 115 11.22 7.53 29.49
CA VAL A 115 12.52 8.22 29.50
C VAL A 115 12.33 9.60 28.89
N GLN A 116 12.47 10.64 29.70
CA GLN A 116 12.54 12.01 29.21
C GLN A 116 13.88 12.22 28.51
N ALA A 117 13.83 12.92 27.39
CA ALA A 117 15.04 13.30 26.67
C ALA A 117 15.84 14.31 27.51
N ASP A 118 17.12 14.03 27.78
CA ASP A 118 18.04 14.99 28.38
C ASP A 118 18.17 16.26 27.52
N GLU A 119 18.31 17.43 28.18
CA GLU A 119 18.32 18.75 27.50
C GLU A 119 19.56 19.02 26.62
N GLU A 120 20.63 18.25 26.75
CA GLU A 120 21.85 18.33 25.91
C GLU A 120 21.94 17.07 25.01
N LYS A 121 21.18 17.00 23.92
CA LYS A 121 21.22 15.84 23.03
C LYS A 121 22.13 16.06 21.81
N THR A 122 23.11 15.19 21.69
CA THR A 122 23.73 14.85 20.42
C THR A 122 22.89 13.71 19.79
N TYR A 123 22.39 13.92 18.59
CA TYR A 123 21.65 12.90 17.85
C TYR A 123 22.61 12.01 17.07
N GLU A 124 22.39 10.70 17.04
CA GLU A 124 23.24 9.77 16.30
C GLU A 124 23.15 9.98 14.77
N ASN A 125 21.96 10.36 14.30
CA ASN A 125 21.69 10.59 12.88
C ASN A 125 20.47 11.52 12.68
N GLU A 126 20.18 11.85 11.42
CA GLU A 126 19.06 12.72 11.04
C GLU A 126 17.68 12.16 11.40
N TYR A 127 17.50 10.83 11.36
CA TYR A 127 16.24 10.18 11.69
C TYR A 127 15.95 10.23 13.19
N GLU A 128 16.96 10.01 14.01
CA GLU A 128 16.85 10.19 15.46
C GLU A 128 16.54 11.64 15.81
N ARG A 129 17.24 12.58 15.17
CA ARG A 129 16.94 14.00 15.30
C ARG A 129 15.51 14.32 14.90
N ALA A 130 15.02 13.77 13.77
CA ALA A 130 13.66 13.98 13.30
C ALA A 130 12.60 13.51 14.32
N ILE A 131 12.88 12.45 15.08
CA ILE A 131 12.01 11.95 16.16
C ILE A 131 12.13 12.80 17.43
N LEU A 132 13.35 13.04 17.92
CA LEU A 132 13.59 13.52 19.28
C LEU A 132 13.60 15.03 19.40
N GLU A 133 13.89 15.76 18.32
CA GLU A 133 13.85 17.23 18.31
C GLU A 133 12.38 17.70 18.31
N LYS A 134 11.84 17.96 19.49
CA LYS A 134 10.49 18.49 19.66
C LYS A 134 10.43 19.98 19.37
N LYS A 135 9.29 20.42 18.78
CA LYS A 135 9.01 21.84 18.56
C LYS A 135 8.68 22.54 19.88
N ASN A 136 7.87 21.84 20.70
CA ASN A 136 7.58 22.25 22.07
C ASN A 136 7.78 21.05 23.00
N PRO A 137 8.33 21.21 24.22
CA PRO A 137 8.52 20.12 25.16
C PRO A 137 7.22 19.34 25.49
N SER A 138 6.08 20.03 25.44
CA SER A 138 4.75 19.45 25.69
C SER A 138 4.14 18.70 24.51
N ASP A 139 4.79 18.65 23.35
CA ASP A 139 4.27 17.94 22.20
C ASP A 139 4.07 16.46 22.53
N THR A 140 2.87 15.93 22.31
CA THR A 140 2.49 14.54 22.57
C THR A 140 2.80 13.64 21.36
N TYR A 141 2.93 14.24 20.18
CA TYR A 141 3.33 13.58 18.93
C TYR A 141 4.07 14.54 17.98
N LYS A 142 4.70 13.97 16.97
CA LYS A 142 5.31 14.71 15.85
C LYS A 142 4.98 13.99 14.54
N ILE A 143 4.58 14.76 13.53
CA ILE A 143 4.40 14.24 12.17
C ILE A 143 5.65 14.56 11.34
N ILE A 144 6.16 13.56 10.65
CA ILE A 144 7.34 13.61 9.80
C ILE A 144 6.92 13.18 8.41
N GLU A 145 7.15 14.02 7.41
CA GLU A 145 6.99 13.64 6.01
C GLU A 145 8.14 12.74 5.59
N ILE A 146 7.84 11.68 4.86
CA ILE A 146 8.82 10.75 4.33
C ILE A 146 8.73 10.66 2.82
N GLU A 147 9.87 10.55 2.18
CA GLU A 147 9.97 10.32 0.74
C GLU A 147 11.01 9.23 0.47
N GLY A 148 10.73 8.40 -0.54
CA GLY A 148 11.63 7.36 -1.02
C GLY A 148 11.45 7.10 -2.51
N LYS A 149 12.13 6.09 -3.01
CA LYS A 149 12.07 5.73 -4.41
C LYS A 149 10.72 5.11 -4.75
N GLY A 150 9.81 5.91 -5.30
CA GLY A 150 8.49 5.45 -5.73
C GLY A 150 7.41 5.56 -4.67
N TYR A 151 7.67 6.22 -3.57
CA TYR A 151 6.68 6.49 -2.54
C TYR A 151 6.87 7.82 -1.83
N SER A 152 5.83 8.29 -1.18
CA SER A 152 5.86 9.31 -0.14
C SER A 152 4.87 8.93 0.95
N GLY A 153 4.96 9.53 2.11
CA GLY A 153 4.06 9.21 3.20
C GLY A 153 4.33 10.02 4.45
N TYR A 154 3.81 9.52 5.56
CA TYR A 154 3.92 10.19 6.85
C TYR A 154 4.28 9.19 7.94
N LEU A 155 5.16 9.61 8.83
CA LEU A 155 5.47 8.91 10.06
C LEU A 155 5.07 9.80 11.23
N ALA A 156 4.27 9.26 12.15
CA ALA A 156 3.95 9.91 13.41
C ALA A 156 4.76 9.26 14.54
N ALA A 157 5.59 10.07 15.21
CA ALA A 157 6.23 9.69 16.46
C ALA A 157 5.33 10.08 17.64
N ILE A 158 4.92 9.10 18.45
CA ILE A 158 4.03 9.26 19.59
C ILE A 158 4.83 9.01 20.86
N TYR A 159 4.93 10.02 21.71
CA TYR A 159 5.86 10.03 22.85
C TYR A 159 5.32 9.31 24.08
N ASP A 160 3.99 9.15 24.21
CA ASP A 160 3.35 8.45 25.31
C ASP A 160 2.60 7.21 24.82
N PRO A 161 3.22 6.02 24.87
CA PRO A 161 2.58 4.78 24.41
C PRO A 161 1.36 4.38 25.24
N SER A 162 1.22 4.89 26.47
CA SER A 162 0.06 4.60 27.34
C SER A 162 -1.25 5.12 26.75
N LYS A 163 -1.17 6.14 25.92
CA LYS A 163 -2.31 6.77 25.22
C LYS A 163 -2.64 6.12 23.88
N VAL A 164 -1.80 5.22 23.38
CA VAL A 164 -2.09 4.47 22.16
C VAL A 164 -3.10 3.37 22.44
N LYS A 165 -4.25 3.41 21.76
CA LYS A 165 -5.35 2.45 21.93
C LYS A 165 -5.82 1.88 20.60
N THR A 166 -6.28 0.64 20.63
CA THR A 166 -7.02 0.08 19.52
C THR A 166 -8.41 0.69 19.45
N MET A 167 -8.74 1.24 18.31
CA MET A 167 -10.09 1.68 17.95
C MET A 167 -10.77 0.58 17.16
N VAL A 168 -12.06 0.41 17.38
CA VAL A 168 -12.88 -0.58 16.68
C VAL A 168 -14.13 0.10 16.15
N THR A 169 -14.61 -0.35 14.99
CA THR A 169 -15.89 0.14 14.45
C THR A 169 -17.01 0.00 15.49
N SER A 170 -17.84 1.02 15.63
CA SER A 170 -19.02 0.95 16.52
C SER A 170 -20.11 0.02 16.00
N LYS A 171 -19.93 -0.53 14.77
CA LYS A 171 -20.89 -1.40 14.08
C LYS A 171 -20.27 -2.77 13.75
N ILE A 172 -19.46 -3.30 14.68
CA ILE A 172 -18.81 -4.61 14.50
C ILE A 172 -19.84 -5.69 14.15
N GLY A 173 -19.50 -6.59 13.24
CA GLY A 173 -20.40 -7.61 12.70
C GLY A 173 -21.38 -7.08 11.63
N THR A 174 -21.43 -5.77 11.40
CA THR A 174 -22.34 -5.15 10.42
C THR A 174 -21.58 -4.38 9.36
N THR A 175 -20.72 -3.44 9.77
CA THR A 175 -19.89 -2.65 8.84
C THR A 175 -18.72 -2.00 9.56
N GLY A 176 -17.65 -1.73 8.82
CA GLY A 176 -16.56 -0.85 9.25
C GLY A 176 -16.97 0.62 9.26
N GLN A 177 -15.99 1.47 9.49
CA GLN A 177 -16.13 2.93 9.45
C GLN A 177 -14.93 3.55 8.74
N TYR A 178 -15.08 4.76 8.21
CA TYR A 178 -13.92 5.55 7.83
C TYR A 178 -13.05 5.86 9.04
N LEU A 179 -11.74 5.84 8.86
CA LEU A 179 -10.79 6.13 9.94
C LEU A 179 -11.04 7.51 10.59
N THR A 180 -11.38 8.52 9.79
CA THR A 180 -11.75 9.86 10.27
C THR A 180 -12.92 9.83 11.26
N THR A 181 -13.96 9.04 10.96
CA THR A 181 -15.10 8.85 11.85
C THR A 181 -14.70 8.11 13.12
N MET A 182 -13.89 7.06 12.97
CA MET A 182 -13.41 6.26 14.10
C MET A 182 -12.51 7.07 15.03
N ALA A 183 -11.59 7.87 14.46
CA ALA A 183 -10.74 8.79 15.20
C ALA A 183 -11.56 9.82 15.99
N LYS A 184 -12.54 10.45 15.37
CA LYS A 184 -13.44 11.42 16.02
C LYS A 184 -14.23 10.80 17.18
N ASN A 185 -14.79 9.61 16.95
CA ASN A 185 -15.60 8.91 17.98
C ASN A 185 -14.75 8.47 19.19
N ASN A 186 -13.47 8.21 19.00
CA ASN A 186 -12.53 7.81 20.04
C ASN A 186 -11.69 8.96 20.59
N LYS A 187 -11.82 10.18 20.07
CA LYS A 187 -11.00 11.36 20.40
C LYS A 187 -9.50 11.12 20.13
N ALA A 188 -9.21 10.40 19.05
CA ALA A 188 -7.83 10.11 18.65
C ALA A 188 -7.27 11.26 17.81
N VAL A 189 -6.34 12.02 18.37
CA VAL A 189 -5.72 13.18 17.69
C VAL A 189 -4.80 12.75 16.55
N VAL A 190 -4.19 11.56 16.65
CA VAL A 190 -3.49 10.89 15.56
C VAL A 190 -4.00 9.46 15.46
N ALA A 191 -4.31 8.99 14.25
CA ALA A 191 -4.74 7.61 14.06
C ALA A 191 -4.26 7.03 12.73
N ILE A 192 -4.05 5.70 12.73
CA ILE A 192 -3.83 4.89 11.52
C ILE A 192 -4.84 3.74 11.47
N ASN A 193 -5.11 3.20 10.28
CA ASN A 193 -5.87 1.96 10.14
C ASN A 193 -5.12 0.79 10.80
N GLY A 194 -5.86 -0.25 11.15
CA GLY A 194 -5.36 -1.37 11.96
C GLY A 194 -5.13 -2.66 11.17
N GLY A 195 -5.64 -3.77 11.73
CA GLY A 195 -5.48 -5.11 11.19
C GLY A 195 -6.35 -5.45 10.00
N GLY A 196 -6.16 -6.66 9.49
CA GLY A 196 -6.97 -7.23 8.43
C GLY A 196 -8.43 -7.44 8.86
N PHE A 197 -9.33 -7.55 7.90
CA PHE A 197 -10.74 -7.80 8.13
C PHE A 197 -11.33 -8.70 7.05
N ASP A 198 -12.39 -9.40 7.41
CA ASP A 198 -13.19 -10.16 6.45
C ASP A 198 -14.02 -9.21 5.58
N ASP A 199 -13.93 -9.40 4.27
CA ASP A 199 -14.63 -8.59 3.26
C ASP A 199 -15.34 -9.52 2.26
N PRO A 200 -16.36 -10.28 2.72
CA PRO A 200 -17.02 -11.29 1.91
C PRO A 200 -17.62 -10.67 0.65
N ASN A 201 -17.40 -11.35 -0.47
CA ASN A 201 -17.80 -10.88 -1.80
C ASN A 201 -17.22 -9.50 -2.19
N TYR A 202 -16.09 -9.11 -1.61
CA TYR A 202 -15.43 -7.83 -1.85
C TYR A 202 -16.37 -6.63 -1.67
N SER A 203 -17.28 -6.73 -0.72
CA SER A 203 -18.31 -5.73 -0.47
C SER A 203 -17.79 -4.40 0.06
N SER A 204 -16.50 -4.36 0.42
CA SER A 204 -15.85 -3.22 1.10
C SER A 204 -16.52 -2.84 2.41
N ASN A 205 -17.16 -3.81 3.05
CA ASN A 205 -17.95 -3.63 4.25
C ASN A 205 -17.09 -3.53 5.53
N ALA A 206 -15.97 -4.25 5.59
CA ALA A 206 -15.05 -4.26 6.74
C ALA A 206 -15.75 -4.50 8.10
N ALA A 207 -16.73 -5.42 8.11
CA ALA A 207 -17.56 -5.66 9.29
C ALA A 207 -16.83 -6.40 10.41
N ASN A 208 -15.99 -7.39 10.05
CA ASN A 208 -15.37 -8.31 10.99
C ASN A 208 -13.84 -8.22 10.92
N PRO A 209 -13.16 -7.74 11.98
CA PRO A 209 -11.71 -7.84 12.05
C PRO A 209 -11.29 -9.32 12.14
N LEU A 210 -10.19 -9.66 11.48
CA LEU A 210 -9.62 -11.00 11.50
C LEU A 210 -8.85 -11.27 12.79
N GLY A 211 -8.79 -12.52 13.19
CA GLY A 211 -8.00 -13.01 14.32
C GLY A 211 -8.41 -12.40 15.66
N ILE A 212 -7.41 -12.06 16.45
CA ILE A 212 -7.58 -11.51 17.80
C ILE A 212 -7.63 -9.97 17.75
N THR A 213 -8.67 -9.40 18.33
CA THR A 213 -8.77 -7.95 18.53
C THR A 213 -9.03 -7.66 20.00
N TYR A 214 -8.17 -6.86 20.61
CA TYR A 214 -8.32 -6.33 21.97
C TYR A 214 -8.43 -4.80 21.91
N SER A 215 -9.30 -4.25 22.74
CA SER A 215 -9.42 -2.80 22.92
C SER A 215 -9.62 -2.50 24.42
N ARG A 216 -8.75 -1.69 24.99
CA ARG A 216 -8.78 -1.25 26.38
C ARG A 216 -8.93 -2.43 27.38
N GLY A 217 -8.13 -3.48 27.20
CA GLY A 217 -8.08 -4.66 28.05
C GLY A 217 -9.24 -5.65 27.83
N LYS A 218 -10.10 -5.44 26.85
CA LYS A 218 -11.23 -6.32 26.55
C LYS A 218 -11.05 -7.00 25.22
N LEU A 219 -11.27 -8.32 25.17
CA LEU A 219 -11.41 -9.07 23.92
C LEU A 219 -12.66 -8.57 23.20
N VAL A 220 -12.49 -8.11 21.95
CA VAL A 220 -13.57 -7.66 21.09
C VAL A 220 -14.02 -8.78 20.18
N THR A 221 -13.06 -9.47 19.55
CA THR A 221 -13.30 -10.62 18.67
C THR A 221 -12.11 -11.55 18.64
N SER A 222 -12.38 -12.83 18.36
CA SER A 222 -11.39 -13.88 18.15
C SER A 222 -11.73 -14.68 16.88
N TYR A 223 -12.09 -13.99 15.82
CA TYR A 223 -12.47 -14.61 14.56
C TYR A 223 -11.25 -15.25 13.89
N TYR A 224 -11.18 -16.59 13.93
CA TYR A 224 -10.10 -17.33 13.31
C TYR A 224 -10.17 -17.26 11.79
N TYR A 225 -9.04 -16.92 11.17
CA TYR A 225 -8.84 -16.97 9.74
C TYR A 225 -7.41 -17.41 9.43
N ALA A 226 -7.27 -18.48 8.65
CA ALA A 226 -5.96 -18.99 8.25
C ALA A 226 -5.21 -17.93 7.43
N GLY A 227 -3.98 -17.62 7.82
CA GLY A 227 -3.17 -16.59 7.14
C GLY A 227 -3.48 -15.15 7.53
N ALA A 228 -4.31 -14.91 8.55
CA ALA A 228 -4.58 -13.55 9.06
C ALA A 228 -3.34 -12.83 9.62
N GLY A 229 -2.25 -13.55 9.91
CA GLY A 229 -1.05 -13.03 10.55
C GLY A 229 -1.03 -13.29 12.06
N GLY A 230 -0.27 -12.48 12.79
CA GLY A 230 -0.08 -12.59 14.22
C GLY A 230 -0.72 -11.45 15.01
N ILE A 231 -0.64 -11.54 16.33
CA ILE A 231 -1.03 -10.47 17.25
C ILE A 231 -0.01 -9.32 17.14
N ILE A 232 -0.50 -8.12 16.91
CA ILE A 232 0.25 -6.86 16.94
C ILE A 232 -0.44 -5.97 17.95
N GLY A 233 0.18 -5.71 19.08
CA GLY A 233 -0.51 -4.97 20.12
C GLY A 233 0.36 -4.57 21.31
N PHE A 234 -0.22 -3.85 22.24
CA PHE A 234 0.44 -3.37 23.45
C PHE A 234 0.02 -4.21 24.65
N ASP A 235 0.99 -4.56 25.47
CA ASP A 235 0.74 -5.17 26.78
C ASP A 235 0.27 -4.13 27.82
N THR A 236 0.01 -4.58 29.04
CA THR A 236 -0.38 -3.71 30.17
C THR A 236 0.74 -2.78 30.65
N SER A 237 1.96 -2.94 30.15
CA SER A 237 3.12 -2.08 30.41
C SER A 237 3.42 -1.12 29.25
N ASP A 238 2.46 -0.97 28.32
CA ASP A 238 2.52 -0.08 27.16
C ASP A 238 3.65 -0.41 26.15
N LYS A 239 4.02 -1.68 26.09
CA LYS A 239 5.08 -2.19 25.21
C LYS A 239 4.50 -2.97 24.06
N LEU A 240 5.02 -2.72 22.85
CA LEU A 240 4.58 -3.39 21.63
C LEU A 240 5.04 -4.85 21.60
N VAL A 241 4.08 -5.74 21.60
CA VAL A 241 4.24 -7.19 21.52
C VAL A 241 3.84 -7.68 20.12
N LEU A 242 4.69 -8.49 19.53
CA LEU A 242 4.44 -9.21 18.30
C LEU A 242 4.43 -10.71 18.61
N SER A 243 3.35 -11.41 18.22
CA SER A 243 3.25 -12.87 18.47
C SER A 243 2.58 -13.57 17.30
N SER A 244 3.26 -14.54 16.72
CA SER A 244 2.69 -15.42 15.68
C SER A 244 1.59 -16.34 16.25
N LYS A 245 1.53 -16.53 17.57
CA LYS A 245 0.50 -17.31 18.24
C LYS A 245 -0.76 -16.48 18.43
N CYS A 246 -1.64 -16.49 17.44
CA CYS A 246 -2.86 -15.67 17.41
C CYS A 246 -4.04 -16.40 18.09
N THR A 247 -3.98 -16.57 19.43
CA THR A 247 -5.04 -17.19 20.23
C THR A 247 -5.41 -16.32 21.43
N GLU A 248 -6.63 -16.51 21.98
CA GLU A 248 -7.03 -15.84 23.21
C GLU A 248 -6.10 -16.18 24.39
N GLN A 249 -5.64 -17.43 24.45
CA GLN A 249 -4.74 -17.87 25.51
C GLN A 249 -3.39 -17.16 25.42
N SER A 250 -2.82 -17.02 24.20
CA SER A 250 -1.57 -16.28 24.03
C SER A 250 -1.74 -14.80 24.34
N ALA A 251 -2.84 -14.16 23.89
CA ALA A 251 -3.13 -12.77 24.22
C ALA A 251 -3.23 -12.52 25.73
N LYS A 252 -3.90 -13.44 26.47
CA LYS A 252 -4.00 -13.37 27.94
C LYS A 252 -2.64 -13.55 28.61
N SER A 253 -1.84 -14.53 28.16
CA SER A 253 -0.49 -14.80 28.71
C SER A 253 0.46 -13.63 28.50
N LEU A 254 0.35 -12.95 27.36
CA LEU A 254 1.11 -11.76 26.99
C LEU A 254 0.54 -10.47 27.62
N LYS A 255 -0.53 -10.56 28.43
CA LYS A 255 -1.21 -9.43 29.08
C LYS A 255 -1.60 -8.32 28.08
N ILE A 256 -2.08 -8.70 26.93
CA ILE A 256 -2.46 -7.76 25.86
C ILE A 256 -3.62 -6.86 26.35
N ARG A 257 -3.44 -5.54 26.21
CA ARG A 257 -4.48 -4.54 26.49
C ARG A 257 -5.15 -4.00 25.23
N ASP A 258 -4.38 -3.85 24.15
CA ASP A 258 -4.82 -3.33 22.85
C ASP A 258 -4.10 -4.09 21.74
N ALA A 259 -4.82 -4.67 20.80
CA ALA A 259 -4.21 -5.41 19.69
C ALA A 259 -5.14 -5.57 18.51
N VAL A 260 -4.52 -5.80 17.35
CA VAL A 260 -5.13 -6.27 16.12
C VAL A 260 -4.35 -7.49 15.60
N THR A 261 -4.90 -8.17 14.60
CA THR A 261 -4.20 -9.24 13.89
C THR A 261 -3.84 -8.77 12.50
N CYS A 262 -2.56 -8.89 12.14
CA CYS A 262 -2.03 -8.60 10.81
C CYS A 262 -0.60 -9.18 10.67
N GLY A 263 0.10 -8.83 9.62
CA GLY A 263 1.49 -9.19 9.35
C GLY A 263 1.91 -8.78 7.93
N PRO A 264 3.13 -9.05 7.57
CA PRO A 264 4.18 -9.74 8.35
C PRO A 264 4.80 -8.85 9.44
N PHE A 265 5.51 -9.46 10.39
CA PHE A 265 6.41 -8.76 11.30
C PHE A 265 7.64 -8.29 10.53
N LEU A 266 8.00 -7.02 10.71
CA LEU A 266 9.09 -6.37 9.98
C LEU A 266 10.40 -6.42 10.77
N ILE A 267 10.32 -6.10 12.07
CA ILE A 267 11.44 -6.07 13.00
C ILE A 267 10.98 -6.66 14.33
N VAL A 268 11.74 -7.60 14.88
CA VAL A 268 11.50 -8.19 16.20
C VAL A 268 12.79 -8.13 17.00
N ASN A 269 12.77 -7.54 18.18
CA ASN A 269 13.93 -7.39 19.06
C ASN A 269 15.12 -6.69 18.37
N GLY A 270 14.85 -5.72 17.50
CA GLY A 270 15.87 -5.03 16.71
C GLY A 270 16.43 -5.82 15.53
N LYS A 271 15.97 -7.05 15.30
CA LYS A 271 16.37 -7.91 14.17
C LYS A 271 15.37 -7.76 13.03
N LYS A 272 15.87 -7.49 11.83
CA LYS A 272 15.06 -7.41 10.61
C LYS A 272 14.57 -8.80 10.20
N SER A 273 13.33 -8.88 9.77
CA SER A 273 12.84 -10.03 8.99
C SER A 273 13.53 -10.08 7.63
N GLY A 274 13.77 -11.28 7.12
CA GLY A 274 14.39 -11.49 5.81
C GLY A 274 13.37 -11.27 4.70
N VAL A 275 13.75 -10.57 3.62
CA VAL A 275 12.92 -10.48 2.43
C VAL A 275 13.51 -11.37 1.35
N VAL A 276 12.74 -12.37 0.90
CA VAL A 276 13.12 -13.30 -0.16
C VAL A 276 12.38 -12.90 -1.45
N GLY A 277 13.14 -12.73 -2.52
CA GLY A 277 12.59 -12.22 -3.78
C GLY A 277 12.09 -10.77 -3.62
N ASN A 278 10.83 -10.52 -3.93
CA ASN A 278 10.18 -9.23 -3.71
C ASN A 278 9.28 -9.20 -2.46
N GLY A 279 9.48 -10.15 -1.54
CA GLY A 279 8.71 -10.26 -0.30
C GLY A 279 7.30 -10.81 -0.43
N GLY A 280 6.84 -11.12 -1.65
CA GLY A 280 5.51 -11.71 -1.89
C GLY A 280 4.32 -10.76 -1.75
N TRP A 281 4.56 -9.49 -1.42
CA TRP A 281 3.50 -8.50 -1.15
C TRP A 281 3.36 -7.44 -2.25
N GLY A 282 4.30 -7.43 -3.22
CA GLY A 282 4.36 -6.42 -4.26
C GLY A 282 4.49 -4.99 -3.74
N THR A 283 4.39 -4.03 -4.66
CA THR A 283 4.47 -2.60 -4.36
C THR A 283 3.07 -2.01 -4.22
N ALA A 284 2.76 -1.38 -3.09
CA ALA A 284 1.42 -0.85 -2.79
C ALA A 284 1.47 0.26 -1.71
N PRO A 285 0.35 1.00 -1.48
CA PRO A 285 0.20 1.78 -0.26
C PRO A 285 0.31 0.86 0.96
N ARG A 286 0.99 1.33 2.02
CA ARG A 286 1.30 0.54 3.21
C ARG A 286 1.01 1.28 4.49
N THR A 287 0.66 0.51 5.52
CA THR A 287 0.56 0.98 6.90
C THR A 287 1.42 0.09 7.77
N ALA A 288 2.17 0.67 8.70
CA ALA A 288 2.93 -0.09 9.67
C ALA A 288 2.92 0.60 11.04
N ILE A 289 3.18 -0.20 12.08
CA ILE A 289 3.33 0.26 13.45
C ILE A 289 4.67 -0.25 14.00
N GLY A 290 5.33 0.56 14.82
CA GLY A 290 6.55 0.17 15.51
C GLY A 290 6.66 0.81 16.87
N GLN A 291 7.63 0.32 17.65
CA GLN A 291 8.03 0.95 18.91
C GLN A 291 9.54 0.91 19.05
N ARG A 292 10.11 2.01 19.51
CA ARG A 292 11.52 2.20 19.82
C ARG A 292 11.86 1.67 21.21
N LYS A 293 13.13 1.50 21.51
CA LYS A 293 13.59 1.12 22.87
C LYS A 293 13.26 2.16 23.94
N ASP A 294 13.18 3.44 23.56
CA ASP A 294 12.78 4.54 24.46
C ASP A 294 11.27 4.64 24.67
N GLY A 295 10.49 3.69 24.13
CA GLY A 295 9.05 3.60 24.26
C GLY A 295 8.25 4.40 23.23
N ILE A 296 8.88 5.25 22.44
CA ILE A 296 8.21 6.05 21.39
C ILE A 296 7.57 5.12 20.36
N VAL A 297 6.27 5.32 20.11
CA VAL A 297 5.51 4.56 19.11
C VAL A 297 5.58 5.26 17.76
N LEU A 298 5.77 4.47 16.71
CA LEU A 298 5.86 4.92 15.33
C LEU A 298 4.63 4.45 14.57
N PHE A 299 3.83 5.38 14.05
CA PHE A 299 2.79 5.11 13.08
C PHE A 299 3.28 5.51 11.70
N LEU A 300 3.25 4.61 10.73
CA LEU A 300 3.72 4.84 9.38
C LEU A 300 2.59 4.59 8.38
N VAL A 301 2.40 5.52 7.45
CA VAL A 301 1.63 5.31 6.22
C VAL A 301 2.47 5.72 5.02
N VAL A 302 2.38 4.93 3.96
CA VAL A 302 3.03 5.18 2.68
C VAL A 302 1.97 5.18 1.60
N ASP A 303 1.89 6.26 0.83
CA ASP A 303 0.99 6.38 -0.31
C ASP A 303 1.52 5.63 -1.54
N GLY A 304 0.63 5.30 -2.47
CA GLY A 304 1.00 4.55 -3.66
C GLY A 304 -0.08 4.55 -4.75
N ARG A 305 0.03 3.60 -5.70
CA ARG A 305 -0.91 3.38 -6.81
C ARG A 305 -1.02 4.53 -7.80
N THR A 306 0.00 5.36 -7.89
CA THR A 306 0.13 6.34 -8.97
C THR A 306 1.31 5.97 -9.86
N VAL A 307 1.33 6.47 -11.11
CA VAL A 307 2.43 6.19 -12.05
C VAL A 307 3.80 6.64 -11.51
N LYS A 308 3.83 7.76 -10.79
CA LYS A 308 5.06 8.30 -10.20
C LYS A 308 5.41 7.70 -8.85
N ARG A 309 4.40 7.25 -8.12
CA ARG A 309 4.52 6.69 -6.76
C ARG A 309 3.71 5.40 -6.69
N PRO A 310 4.27 4.27 -7.14
CA PRO A 310 3.58 2.97 -7.07
C PRO A 310 3.33 2.50 -5.63
N GLY A 311 4.14 2.94 -4.69
CA GLY A 311 4.06 2.60 -3.27
C GLY A 311 5.36 2.00 -2.75
N ALA A 312 5.29 1.34 -1.60
CA ALA A 312 6.41 0.66 -0.93
C ALA A 312 6.23 -0.86 -0.95
N ASP A 313 7.34 -1.59 -0.94
CA ASP A 313 7.38 -3.02 -0.66
C ASP A 313 7.77 -3.30 0.81
N MET A 314 8.05 -4.56 1.15
CA MET A 314 8.37 -4.92 2.53
C MET A 314 9.80 -4.50 2.94
N ASP A 315 10.74 -4.51 1.99
CA ASP A 315 12.09 -3.99 2.24
C ASP A 315 12.08 -2.50 2.56
N ASP A 316 11.33 -1.71 1.80
CA ASP A 316 11.13 -0.28 2.06
C ASP A 316 10.58 -0.03 3.47
N LEU A 317 9.55 -0.80 3.90
CA LEU A 317 8.98 -0.66 5.24
C LEU A 317 9.98 -1.01 6.35
N ILE A 318 10.75 -2.09 6.15
CA ILE A 318 11.79 -2.51 7.11
C ILE A 318 12.86 -1.42 7.21
N GLU A 319 13.31 -0.88 6.06
CA GLU A 319 14.32 0.18 6.03
C GLU A 319 13.82 1.45 6.73
N ILE A 320 12.61 1.91 6.42
CA ILE A 320 12.02 3.08 7.08
C ILE A 320 11.95 2.86 8.59
N MET A 321 11.36 1.76 9.04
CA MET A 321 11.20 1.49 10.46
C MET A 321 12.55 1.36 11.19
N GLN A 322 13.55 0.75 10.55
CA GLN A 322 14.90 0.64 11.09
C GLN A 322 15.57 2.00 11.20
N ASN A 323 15.51 2.84 10.16
CA ASN A 323 16.11 4.17 10.15
C ASN A 323 15.55 5.04 11.27
N TYR A 324 14.24 4.94 11.54
CA TYR A 324 13.59 5.64 12.66
C TYR A 324 13.72 4.92 14.02
N GLY A 325 14.54 3.87 14.09
CA GLY A 325 14.97 3.24 15.35
C GLY A 325 13.93 2.28 15.96
N ALA A 326 13.01 1.72 15.19
CA ALA A 326 12.07 0.71 15.70
C ALA A 326 12.82 -0.50 16.26
N TYR A 327 12.49 -0.90 17.47
CA TYR A 327 12.93 -2.14 18.10
C TYR A 327 12.00 -3.30 17.76
N ASN A 328 10.70 -3.03 17.73
CA ASN A 328 9.68 -3.92 17.19
C ASN A 328 8.86 -3.17 16.14
N ALA A 329 8.55 -3.80 15.02
CA ALA A 329 7.70 -3.24 13.98
C ALA A 329 6.95 -4.33 13.21
N ALA A 330 5.73 -4.01 12.78
CA ALA A 330 4.90 -4.90 11.99
C ALA A 330 4.12 -4.14 10.92
N ASN A 331 3.88 -4.82 9.79
CA ASN A 331 2.96 -4.35 8.76
C ASN A 331 1.52 -4.51 9.22
N LEU A 332 0.68 -3.55 8.89
CA LEU A 332 -0.76 -3.54 9.08
C LEU A 332 -1.49 -3.67 7.74
N ASP A 333 -2.82 -3.59 7.75
CA ASP A 333 -3.60 -3.62 6.52
C ASP A 333 -3.23 -2.43 5.61
N GLY A 334 -2.97 -2.73 4.37
CA GLY A 334 -2.45 -1.79 3.39
C GLY A 334 -3.43 -1.45 2.26
N GLY A 335 -2.88 -1.03 1.14
CA GLY A 335 -3.66 -0.74 -0.06
C GLY A 335 -4.67 0.39 0.14
N THR A 336 -5.93 0.18 -0.23
CA THR A 336 -7.00 1.17 -0.08
C THR A 336 -7.33 1.51 1.38
N SER A 337 -6.92 0.66 2.32
CA SER A 337 -7.14 0.88 3.75
C SER A 337 -6.12 1.84 4.37
N THR A 338 -4.96 2.03 3.71
CA THR A 338 -3.87 2.89 4.19
C THR A 338 -4.37 4.31 4.44
N ALA A 339 -4.41 4.71 5.70
CA ALA A 339 -4.91 6.02 6.09
C ALA A 339 -4.24 6.48 7.40
N MET A 340 -3.88 7.76 7.46
CA MET A 340 -3.48 8.46 8.68
C MET A 340 -4.33 9.71 8.86
N THR A 341 -4.84 9.90 10.06
CA THR A 341 -5.56 11.13 10.42
C THR A 341 -4.82 11.91 11.49
N VAL A 342 -4.85 13.22 11.38
CA VAL A 342 -4.39 14.16 12.41
C VAL A 342 -5.52 15.13 12.67
N ASN A 343 -5.89 15.32 13.94
CA ASN A 343 -7.03 16.14 14.33
C ASN A 343 -8.33 15.77 13.58
N TYR A 344 -8.52 14.44 13.36
CA TYR A 344 -9.68 13.84 12.66
C TYR A 344 -9.73 14.06 11.17
N GLU A 345 -8.73 14.71 10.57
CA GLU A 345 -8.62 14.92 9.13
C GLU A 345 -7.59 13.98 8.51
N LEU A 346 -7.89 13.48 7.32
CA LEU A 346 -6.98 12.61 6.57
C LEU A 346 -5.81 13.44 6.04
N ILE A 347 -4.57 13.00 6.29
CA ILE A 347 -3.38 13.73 5.87
C ILE A 347 -2.64 13.08 4.70
N ASN A 348 -2.83 11.80 4.47
CA ASN A 348 -2.26 11.10 3.31
C ASN A 348 -3.27 11.01 2.15
N ASP A 349 -2.84 10.53 0.99
CA ASP A 349 -3.62 10.47 -0.25
C ASP A 349 -3.93 9.02 -0.68
N PRO A 350 -4.88 8.34 -0.06
CA PRO A 350 -5.21 6.96 -0.39
C PRO A 350 -5.78 6.84 -1.80
N VAL A 351 -5.17 5.99 -2.61
CA VAL A 351 -5.64 5.67 -3.95
C VAL A 351 -6.17 4.23 -3.97
N ASN A 352 -7.41 4.06 -4.40
CA ASN A 352 -8.01 2.74 -4.52
C ASN A 352 -7.56 2.02 -5.80
N SER A 353 -7.97 0.77 -5.96
CA SER A 353 -7.60 -0.06 -7.12
C SER A 353 -8.12 0.45 -8.47
N SER A 354 -9.12 1.33 -8.49
CA SER A 354 -9.61 1.99 -9.70
C SER A 354 -8.92 3.33 -10.00
N GLY A 355 -7.92 3.73 -9.19
CA GLY A 355 -7.21 5.01 -9.33
C GLY A 355 -7.94 6.21 -8.73
N ALA A 356 -9.05 6.00 -8.01
CA ALA A 356 -9.75 7.09 -7.35
C ALA A 356 -9.12 7.43 -5.99
N HIS A 357 -8.93 8.73 -5.74
CA HIS A 357 -8.41 9.26 -4.48
C HIS A 357 -9.48 9.20 -3.39
N LYS A 358 -9.51 8.13 -2.64
CA LYS A 358 -10.46 7.91 -1.53
C LYS A 358 -10.04 6.77 -0.62
N THR A 359 -10.44 6.86 0.66
CA THR A 359 -10.32 5.77 1.64
C THR A 359 -11.47 4.77 1.48
N ARG A 360 -11.39 3.70 2.26
CA ARG A 360 -12.48 2.71 2.45
C ARG A 360 -12.85 2.60 3.93
N PHE A 361 -13.90 1.86 4.21
CA PHE A 361 -14.20 1.42 5.57
C PHE A 361 -13.11 0.47 6.06
N VAL A 362 -12.77 0.58 7.34
CA VAL A 362 -11.88 -0.33 8.08
C VAL A 362 -12.57 -0.77 9.37
N SER A 363 -12.24 -1.95 9.86
CA SER A 363 -12.83 -2.49 11.08
C SER A 363 -12.12 -2.03 12.35
N THR A 364 -10.81 -1.77 12.24
CA THR A 364 -9.94 -1.38 13.35
C THR A 364 -8.96 -0.29 12.98
N GLY A 365 -8.39 0.36 13.97
CA GLY A 365 -7.29 1.30 13.87
C GLY A 365 -6.53 1.42 15.18
N PHE A 366 -5.34 2.01 15.14
CA PHE A 366 -4.65 2.50 16.32
C PHE A 366 -4.77 4.01 16.39
N GLY A 367 -4.96 4.56 17.60
CA GLY A 367 -5.08 5.99 17.80
C GLY A 367 -4.40 6.46 19.07
N LEU A 368 -3.80 7.65 19.00
CA LEU A 368 -3.36 8.44 20.15
C LEU A 368 -4.60 9.14 20.74
N ILE A 369 -5.04 8.68 21.89
CA ILE A 369 -6.24 9.19 22.59
C ILE A 369 -5.79 10.23 23.65
N GLU A 370 -6.34 11.42 23.59
CA GLU A 370 -6.12 12.47 24.59
C GLU A 370 -7.24 12.57 25.62
#